data_681c1c685c7ea31e547a4eac0c23a22e
#
_entry.id   681c1c685c7ea31e547a4eac0c23a22e
#
_cell.length_a   1.000
_cell.length_b   1.000
_cell.length_c   1.000
_cell.angle_alpha   90.00
_cell.angle_beta   90.00
_cell.angle_gamma   90.00
#
_symmetry.space_group_name_H-M   'P 1'
#
loop_
_entity.id
_entity.type
_entity.pdbx_description
1 polymer ?
#
loop_
_entity_poly.entity_id
_entity_poly.type
_entity_poly.pdbx_seq_one_letter_code
_entity_poly.pdbx_strand_id
1 'polypeptide(L)'
;ELGIRYKETGDLESAYKLTTANLMLVIKIAMTFKREWQNLMDLIQEGNVGLMKAVKNFDPFRGVPLSAYATWWIKSYILKHILDNWRLVRVGTTNARRKLLFNLKKEKEKLEREGFDPTTKLLAERFGVDEGEVIDVSASIGAMDVSIDTPVHPGSTMTPAQTLTDG
;
A
#
# COMPACT_ATOMS: atom_id res chain seq x y z
N GLU A 1 -1.53 4.70 -31.98
CA GLU A 1 -1.19 3.65 -32.98
C GLU A 1 -0.84 2.32 -32.31
N LEU A 2 0.20 2.22 -31.46
CA LEU A 2 0.61 0.97 -30.80
C LEU A 2 -0.51 0.32 -29.97
N GLY A 3 -1.30 1.10 -29.24
CA GLY A 3 -2.43 0.59 -28.45
C GLY A 3 -3.54 -0.02 -29.30
N ILE A 4 -3.83 0.57 -30.45
CA ILE A 4 -4.81 0.05 -31.41
C ILE A 4 -4.30 -1.26 -31.99
N ARG A 5 -3.07 -1.27 -32.49
CA ARG A 5 -2.42 -2.47 -33.01
C ARG A 5 -2.42 -3.63 -32.02
N TYR A 6 -2.05 -3.35 -30.75
CA TYR A 6 -2.11 -4.39 -29.71
C TYR A 6 -3.53 -4.91 -29.48
N LYS A 7 -4.52 -4.02 -29.45
CA LYS A 7 -5.92 -4.40 -29.23
C LYS A 7 -6.49 -5.28 -30.34
N GLU A 8 -6.12 -5.00 -31.61
CA GLU A 8 -6.61 -5.71 -32.80
C GLU A 8 -5.88 -7.02 -33.07
N THR A 9 -4.56 -7.03 -32.88
CA THR A 9 -3.71 -8.18 -33.30
C THR A 9 -3.20 -9.03 -32.14
N GLY A 10 -3.26 -8.51 -30.88
CA GLY A 10 -2.61 -9.16 -29.73
C GLY A 10 -1.07 -9.15 -29.80
N ASP A 11 -0.48 -8.28 -30.63
CA ASP A 11 0.95 -8.23 -30.92
C ASP A 11 1.79 -7.94 -29.66
N LEU A 12 2.58 -8.94 -29.26
CA LEU A 12 3.45 -8.85 -28.08
C LEU A 12 4.53 -7.76 -28.20
N GLU A 13 5.01 -7.48 -29.43
CA GLU A 13 6.00 -6.42 -29.62
C GLU A 13 5.42 -5.04 -29.33
N SER A 14 4.17 -4.79 -29.74
CA SER A 14 3.44 -3.56 -29.41
C SER A 14 3.18 -3.45 -27.91
N ALA A 15 2.83 -4.53 -27.22
CA ALA A 15 2.69 -4.53 -25.76
C ALA A 15 4.01 -4.25 -25.05
N TYR A 16 5.11 -4.83 -25.52
CA TYR A 16 6.44 -4.59 -24.97
C TYR A 16 6.86 -3.12 -25.13
N LYS A 17 6.67 -2.55 -26.32
CA LYS A 17 6.96 -1.12 -26.57
C LYS A 17 6.12 -0.19 -25.70
N LEU A 18 4.82 -0.47 -25.53
CA LEU A 18 3.93 0.27 -24.66
C LEU A 18 4.37 0.22 -23.19
N THR A 19 4.74 -0.97 -22.71
CA THR A 19 5.21 -1.16 -21.34
C THR A 19 6.53 -0.42 -21.12
N THR A 20 7.52 -0.63 -21.98
CA THR A 20 8.86 -0.04 -21.86
C THR A 20 8.82 1.48 -21.89
N ALA A 21 8.02 2.07 -22.79
CA ALA A 21 7.86 3.53 -22.88
C ALA A 21 7.25 4.16 -21.60
N ASN A 22 6.55 3.37 -20.78
CA ASN A 22 5.89 3.85 -19.56
C ASN A 22 6.59 3.43 -18.24
N LEU A 23 7.78 2.81 -18.27
CA LEU A 23 8.51 2.40 -17.06
C LEU A 23 8.86 3.60 -16.16
N MET A 24 9.20 4.75 -16.73
CA MET A 24 9.48 5.97 -15.95
C MET A 24 8.26 6.45 -15.15
N LEU A 25 7.05 6.20 -15.62
CA LEU A 25 5.82 6.49 -14.89
C LEU A 25 5.73 5.63 -13.62
N VAL A 26 6.09 4.34 -13.72
CA VAL A 26 6.13 3.44 -12.56
C VAL A 26 7.11 3.94 -11.51
N ILE A 27 8.34 4.30 -11.92
CA ILE A 27 9.36 4.82 -11.00
C ILE A 27 8.86 6.08 -10.29
N LYS A 28 8.29 7.04 -11.03
CA LYS A 28 7.75 8.29 -10.45
C LYS A 28 6.67 8.00 -9.40
N ILE A 29 5.77 7.06 -9.68
CA ILE A 29 4.70 6.68 -8.75
C ILE A 29 5.28 5.94 -7.56
N ALA A 30 6.17 4.96 -7.75
CA ALA A 30 6.81 4.22 -6.66
C ALA A 30 7.57 5.13 -5.70
N MET A 31 8.24 6.16 -6.21
CA MET A 31 8.94 7.14 -5.37
C MET A 31 8.01 7.93 -4.44
N THR A 32 6.74 8.11 -4.78
CA THR A 32 5.77 8.77 -3.87
C THR A 32 5.49 7.95 -2.62
N PHE A 33 5.73 6.64 -2.66
CA PHE A 33 5.54 5.70 -1.55
C PHE A 33 6.84 5.29 -0.85
N LYS A 34 7.99 5.90 -1.22
CA LYS A 34 9.30 5.56 -0.64
C LYS A 34 9.36 5.76 0.89
N ARG A 35 8.57 6.67 1.44
CA ARG A 35 8.53 6.92 2.89
C ARG A 35 7.84 5.80 3.67
N GLU A 36 6.88 5.15 3.03
CA GLU A 36 6.06 4.09 3.62
C GLU A 36 6.71 2.71 3.46
N TRP A 37 7.70 2.57 2.56
CA TRP A 37 8.31 1.30 2.23
C TRP A 37 9.82 1.41 2.04
N GLN A 38 10.58 0.56 2.74
CA GLN A 38 12.06 0.63 2.72
C GLN A 38 12.65 0.17 1.39
N ASN A 39 12.08 -0.88 0.77
CA ASN A 39 12.59 -1.41 -0.49
C ASN A 39 11.84 -0.84 -1.69
N LEU A 40 12.43 0.21 -2.29
CA LEU A 40 11.87 0.86 -3.48
C LEU A 40 11.78 -0.10 -4.68
N MET A 41 12.70 -1.07 -4.79
CA MET A 41 12.71 -2.00 -5.93
C MET A 41 11.48 -2.90 -5.93
N ASP A 42 11.01 -3.35 -4.77
CA ASP A 42 9.78 -4.13 -4.66
C ASP A 42 8.59 -3.33 -5.16
N LEU A 43 8.49 -2.05 -4.79
CA LEU A 43 7.43 -1.17 -5.26
C LEU A 43 7.46 -0.96 -6.77
N ILE A 44 8.66 -0.83 -7.35
CA ILE A 44 8.85 -0.71 -8.80
C ILE A 44 8.38 -2.00 -9.49
N GLN A 45 8.76 -3.18 -8.98
CA GLN A 45 8.35 -4.44 -9.58
C GLN A 45 6.83 -4.66 -9.51
N GLU A 46 6.22 -4.39 -8.36
CA GLU A 46 4.76 -4.46 -8.23
C GLU A 46 4.05 -3.42 -9.12
N GLY A 47 4.62 -2.23 -9.23
CA GLY A 47 4.15 -1.21 -10.15
C GLY A 47 4.26 -1.65 -11.62
N ASN A 48 5.31 -2.37 -12.00
CA ASN A 48 5.47 -2.94 -13.34
C ASN A 48 4.40 -4.00 -13.63
N VAL A 49 4.07 -4.86 -12.65
CA VAL A 49 2.94 -5.81 -12.78
C VAL A 49 1.62 -5.06 -13.00
N GLY A 50 1.41 -3.96 -12.26
CA GLY A 50 0.26 -3.09 -12.46
C GLY A 50 0.22 -2.45 -13.85
N LEU A 51 1.37 -1.97 -14.36
CA LEU A 51 1.48 -1.42 -15.71
C LEU A 51 1.16 -2.47 -16.80
N MET A 52 1.70 -3.69 -16.68
CA MET A 52 1.39 -4.78 -17.61
C MET A 52 -0.10 -5.12 -17.59
N LYS A 53 -0.74 -5.12 -16.43
CA LYS A 53 -2.19 -5.32 -16.30
C LYS A 53 -2.97 -4.19 -16.97
N ALA A 54 -2.50 -2.95 -16.83
CA ALA A 54 -3.09 -1.80 -17.50
C ALA A 54 -2.99 -1.95 -19.03
N VAL A 55 -1.81 -2.25 -19.57
CA VAL A 55 -1.60 -2.44 -21.01
C VAL A 55 -2.53 -3.54 -21.56
N LYS A 56 -2.64 -4.68 -20.85
CA LYS A 56 -3.51 -5.80 -21.26
C LYS A 56 -5.00 -5.40 -21.34
N ASN A 57 -5.47 -4.55 -20.43
CA ASN A 57 -6.87 -4.16 -20.32
C ASN A 57 -7.18 -2.82 -20.98
N PHE A 58 -6.17 -2.17 -21.57
CA PHE A 58 -6.33 -0.85 -22.16
C PHE A 58 -7.22 -0.85 -23.39
N ASP A 59 -8.13 0.10 -23.45
CA ASP A 59 -8.98 0.34 -24.60
C ASP A 59 -8.65 1.71 -25.20
N PRO A 60 -7.98 1.75 -26.36
CA PRO A 60 -7.54 2.99 -27.00
C PRO A 60 -8.69 3.84 -27.54
N PHE A 61 -9.88 3.27 -27.71
CA PHE A 61 -11.05 3.96 -28.27
C PHE A 61 -11.83 4.79 -27.23
N ARG A 62 -11.49 4.68 -25.95
CA ARG A 62 -12.14 5.44 -24.88
C ARG A 62 -11.67 6.89 -24.73
N GLY A 63 -10.75 7.37 -25.57
CA GLY A 63 -10.27 8.75 -25.52
C GLY A 63 -9.39 9.10 -24.30
N VAL A 64 -9.02 8.12 -23.47
CA VAL A 64 -8.16 8.33 -22.30
C VAL A 64 -6.73 7.88 -22.63
N PRO A 65 -5.69 8.68 -22.34
CA PRO A 65 -4.31 8.26 -22.58
C PRO A 65 -3.92 7.09 -21.68
N LEU A 66 -3.09 6.18 -22.20
CA LEU A 66 -2.61 5.00 -21.46
C LEU A 66 -1.96 5.38 -20.13
N SER A 67 -1.19 6.46 -20.08
CA SER A 67 -0.51 6.91 -18.87
C SER A 67 -1.48 7.24 -17.73
N ALA A 68 -2.59 7.90 -18.04
CA ALA A 68 -3.63 8.22 -17.06
C ALA A 68 -4.33 6.93 -16.56
N TYR A 69 -4.70 6.04 -17.48
CA TYR A 69 -5.30 4.75 -17.14
C TYR A 69 -4.35 3.86 -16.32
N ALA A 70 -3.09 3.74 -16.74
CA ALA A 70 -2.09 2.94 -16.07
C ALA A 70 -1.76 3.44 -14.66
N THR A 71 -1.82 4.76 -14.41
CA THR A 71 -1.57 5.34 -13.09
C THR A 71 -2.43 4.69 -12.00
N TRP A 72 -3.70 4.41 -12.28
CA TRP A 72 -4.61 3.76 -11.32
C TRP A 72 -4.19 2.32 -11.01
N TRP A 73 -3.83 1.56 -12.04
CA TRP A 73 -3.36 0.19 -11.89
C TRP A 73 -2.04 0.12 -11.12
N ILE A 74 -1.07 0.96 -11.49
CA ILE A 74 0.24 1.02 -10.83
C ILE A 74 0.05 1.34 -9.32
N LYS A 75 -0.70 2.39 -8.98
CA LYS A 75 -0.99 2.75 -7.59
C LYS A 75 -1.70 1.64 -6.83
N SER A 76 -2.69 0.99 -7.46
CA SER A 76 -3.45 -0.08 -6.82
C SER A 76 -2.57 -1.28 -6.46
N TYR A 77 -1.65 -1.69 -7.36
CA TYR A 77 -0.73 -2.79 -7.11
C TYR A 77 0.29 -2.46 -6.04
N ILE A 78 0.90 -1.27 -6.10
CA ILE A 78 1.84 -0.79 -5.07
C ILE A 78 1.16 -0.74 -3.70
N LEU A 79 -0.03 -0.14 -3.60
CA LEU A 79 -0.76 -0.04 -2.34
C LEU A 79 -1.16 -1.41 -1.79
N LYS A 80 -1.57 -2.34 -2.68
CA LYS A 80 -1.86 -3.70 -2.28
C LYS A 80 -0.63 -4.38 -1.70
N HIS A 81 0.52 -4.28 -2.37
CA HIS A 81 1.78 -4.85 -1.90
C HIS A 81 2.18 -4.30 -0.52
N ILE A 82 2.12 -2.97 -0.33
CA ILE A 82 2.40 -2.34 0.96
C ILE A 82 1.48 -2.91 2.04
N LEU A 83 0.18 -2.96 1.80
CA LEU A 83 -0.80 -3.46 2.78
C LEU A 83 -0.62 -4.94 3.12
N ASP A 84 -0.28 -5.74 2.12
CA ASP A 84 -0.10 -7.19 2.30
C ASP A 84 1.21 -7.53 3.05
N ASN A 85 2.21 -6.65 3.00
CA ASN A 85 3.55 -6.92 3.53
C ASN A 85 4.03 -5.92 4.61
N TRP A 86 3.20 -4.97 5.03
CA TRP A 86 3.60 -3.95 6.03
C TRP A 86 3.96 -4.55 7.37
N ARG A 87 3.28 -5.64 7.78
CA ARG A 87 3.46 -6.33 9.05
C ARG A 87 3.46 -7.84 8.85
N LEU A 88 4.09 -8.57 9.74
CA LEU A 88 4.03 -10.03 9.81
C LEU A 88 2.57 -10.50 9.91
N VAL A 89 1.77 -9.81 10.72
CA VAL A 89 0.33 -10.05 10.81
C VAL A 89 -0.40 -9.02 9.95
N ARG A 90 -1.19 -9.47 8.98
CA ARG A 90 -1.96 -8.60 8.09
C ARG A 90 -3.05 -7.85 8.84
N VAL A 91 -2.90 -6.54 8.96
CA VAL A 91 -3.85 -5.68 9.70
C VAL A 91 -4.98 -5.14 8.81
N GLY A 92 -4.79 -4.99 7.53
CA GLY A 92 -5.72 -4.31 6.62
C GLY A 92 -6.61 -5.23 5.79
N THR A 93 -7.31 -6.22 6.38
CA THR A 93 -8.12 -7.19 5.63
C THR A 93 -9.42 -6.62 5.06
N THR A 94 -10.03 -5.62 5.71
CA THR A 94 -11.27 -4.97 5.25
C THR A 94 -11.01 -3.62 4.59
N ASN A 95 -11.93 -3.17 3.74
CA ASN A 95 -11.82 -1.85 3.11
C ASN A 95 -11.87 -0.71 4.13
N ALA A 96 -12.59 -0.89 5.24
CA ALA A 96 -12.67 0.07 6.34
C ALA A 96 -11.30 0.21 7.04
N ARG A 97 -10.66 -0.90 7.41
CA ARG A 97 -9.32 -0.92 8.01
C ARG A 97 -8.25 -0.32 7.09
N ARG A 98 -8.35 -0.56 5.77
CA ARG A 98 -7.45 0.07 4.79
C ARG A 98 -7.59 1.58 4.77
N LYS A 99 -8.82 2.10 4.80
CA LYS A 99 -9.07 3.54 4.88
C LYS A 99 -8.50 4.15 6.16
N LEU A 100 -8.67 3.45 7.29
CA LEU A 100 -8.08 3.85 8.57
C LEU A 100 -6.57 3.94 8.48
N LEU A 101 -5.88 2.88 8.03
CA LEU A 101 -4.41 2.83 7.94
C LEU A 101 -3.82 4.04 7.20
N PHE A 102 -4.39 4.42 6.05
CA PHE A 102 -3.87 5.51 5.24
C PHE A 102 -4.28 6.90 5.71
N ASN A 103 -5.46 7.02 6.30
CA ASN A 103 -6.04 8.34 6.59
C ASN A 103 -6.05 8.69 8.07
N LEU A 104 -5.76 7.73 8.98
CA LEU A 104 -5.85 7.95 10.42
C LEU A 104 -4.96 9.10 10.88
N LYS A 105 -3.70 9.11 10.45
CA LYS A 105 -2.75 10.17 10.79
C LYS A 105 -3.21 11.53 10.28
N LYS A 106 -3.62 11.58 9.02
CA LYS A 106 -4.10 12.82 8.38
C LYS A 106 -5.36 13.36 9.05
N GLU A 107 -6.28 12.47 9.44
CA GLU A 107 -7.52 12.87 10.09
C GLU A 107 -7.27 13.33 11.55
N LYS A 108 -6.34 12.69 12.27
CA LYS A 108 -5.87 13.17 13.58
C LYS A 108 -5.31 14.59 13.48
N GLU A 109 -4.35 14.80 12.59
CA GLU A 109 -3.75 16.13 12.37
C GLU A 109 -4.80 17.19 11.95
N LYS A 110 -5.81 16.79 11.22
CA LYS A 110 -6.91 17.68 10.81
C LYS A 110 -7.78 18.07 11.99
N LEU A 111 -8.16 17.13 12.85
CA LEU A 111 -8.94 17.37 14.06
C LEU A 111 -8.19 18.29 15.02
N GLU A 112 -6.91 18.05 15.23
CA GLU A 112 -6.04 18.90 16.06
C GLU A 112 -5.99 20.34 15.54
N ARG A 113 -5.90 20.54 14.23
CA ARG A 113 -5.95 21.89 13.61
C ARG A 113 -7.31 22.56 13.77
N GLU A 114 -8.38 21.78 13.78
CA GLU A 114 -9.75 22.25 14.00
C GLU A 114 -10.03 22.52 15.49
N GLY A 115 -9.05 22.22 16.39
CA GLY A 115 -9.16 22.43 17.85
C GLY A 115 -9.89 21.31 18.58
N PHE A 116 -10.12 20.17 17.94
CA PHE A 116 -10.75 18.99 18.55
C PHE A 116 -9.68 17.98 18.98
N ASP A 117 -9.90 17.37 20.16
CA ASP A 117 -9.09 16.23 20.59
C ASP A 117 -9.46 15.01 19.74
N PRO A 118 -8.49 14.35 19.07
CA PRO A 118 -8.76 13.19 18.19
C PRO A 118 -9.01 11.92 19.01
N THR A 119 -10.15 11.87 19.72
CA THR A 119 -10.56 10.68 20.48
C THR A 119 -10.88 9.51 19.55
N THR A 120 -10.68 8.27 20.05
CA THR A 120 -10.98 7.05 19.30
C THR A 120 -12.45 7.00 18.84
N LYS A 121 -13.36 7.48 19.69
CA LYS A 121 -14.79 7.55 19.39
C LYS A 121 -15.10 8.50 18.23
N LEU A 122 -14.52 9.71 18.22
CA LEU A 122 -14.73 10.68 17.15
C LEU A 122 -14.15 10.19 15.81
N LEU A 123 -13.02 9.50 15.86
CA LEU A 123 -12.43 8.87 14.69
C LEU A 123 -13.29 7.73 14.17
N ALA A 124 -13.84 6.88 15.05
CA ALA A 124 -14.73 5.79 14.69
C ALA A 124 -16.00 6.31 13.96
N GLU A 125 -16.61 7.36 14.47
CA GLU A 125 -17.76 8.02 13.81
C GLU A 125 -17.40 8.58 12.43
N ARG A 126 -16.25 9.24 12.27
CA ARG A 126 -15.82 9.81 10.99
C ARG A 126 -15.51 8.75 9.92
N PHE A 127 -14.95 7.63 10.33
CA PHE A 127 -14.63 6.53 9.41
C PHE A 127 -15.79 5.54 9.21
N GLY A 128 -16.82 5.61 10.05
CA GLY A 128 -17.97 4.69 10.01
C GLY A 128 -17.57 3.26 10.38
N VAL A 129 -16.71 3.12 11.40
CA VAL A 129 -16.17 1.85 11.90
C VAL A 129 -16.40 1.74 13.40
N ASP A 130 -16.21 0.53 13.95
CA ASP A 130 -16.22 0.33 15.40
C ASP A 130 -15.02 0.95 16.09
N GLU A 131 -15.19 1.41 17.33
CA GLU A 131 -14.10 2.01 18.12
C GLU A 131 -12.95 1.03 18.34
N GLY A 132 -13.25 -0.26 18.55
CA GLY A 132 -12.26 -1.33 18.64
C GLY A 132 -11.36 -1.42 17.39
N GLU A 133 -11.93 -1.25 16.20
CA GLU A 133 -11.13 -1.22 14.96
C GLU A 133 -10.15 -0.04 14.90
N VAL A 134 -10.52 1.12 15.43
CA VAL A 134 -9.63 2.30 15.51
C VAL A 134 -8.50 2.03 16.49
N ILE A 135 -8.79 1.42 17.64
CA ILE A 135 -7.80 1.04 18.66
C ILE A 135 -6.81 0.02 18.07
N ASP A 136 -7.30 -1.06 17.46
CA ASP A 136 -6.48 -2.11 16.85
C ASP A 136 -5.53 -1.55 15.79
N VAL A 137 -6.06 -0.72 14.90
CA VAL A 137 -5.27 -0.10 13.82
C VAL A 137 -4.26 0.89 14.39
N SER A 138 -4.64 1.70 15.39
CA SER A 138 -3.75 2.64 16.05
C SER A 138 -2.60 1.93 16.75
N ALA A 139 -2.88 0.86 17.47
CA ALA A 139 -1.87 0.02 18.12
C ALA A 139 -0.94 -0.62 17.10
N SER A 140 -1.48 -1.12 15.99
CA SER A 140 -0.70 -1.74 14.91
C SER A 140 0.21 -0.75 14.18
N ILE A 141 -0.19 0.52 14.05
CA ILE A 141 0.66 1.57 13.46
C ILE A 141 1.80 1.94 14.40
N GLY A 142 1.53 2.01 15.71
CA GLY A 142 2.50 2.44 16.72
C GLY A 142 3.48 1.36 17.16
N ALA A 143 3.10 0.09 17.10
CA ALA A 143 3.95 -1.04 17.50
C ALA A 143 4.90 -1.42 16.35
N MET A 144 6.17 -1.61 16.66
CA MET A 144 7.13 -2.24 15.75
C MET A 144 7.10 -3.76 15.95
N ASP A 145 7.34 -4.52 14.88
CA ASP A 145 7.56 -5.96 14.99
C ASP A 145 8.83 -6.19 15.82
N VAL A 146 8.73 -6.98 16.88
CA VAL A 146 9.83 -7.27 17.81
C VAL A 146 10.45 -8.60 17.42
N SER A 147 11.79 -8.65 17.34
CA SER A 147 12.49 -9.93 17.15
C SER A 147 12.36 -10.77 18.43
N ILE A 148 11.92 -12.02 18.27
CA ILE A 148 11.81 -12.96 19.37
C ILE A 148 13.15 -13.54 19.82
N ASP A 149 14.19 -13.42 19.01
CA ASP A 149 15.53 -13.94 19.25
C ASP A 149 16.49 -12.90 19.86
N THR A 150 16.10 -11.63 19.91
CA THR A 150 16.92 -10.60 20.55
C THR A 150 16.75 -10.60 22.07
N PRO A 151 17.85 -10.45 22.85
CA PRO A 151 17.77 -10.35 24.31
C PRO A 151 16.84 -9.23 24.77
N VAL A 152 16.04 -9.48 25.80
CA VAL A 152 15.06 -8.51 26.36
C VAL A 152 15.75 -7.25 26.89
N HIS A 153 16.99 -7.39 27.42
CA HIS A 153 17.80 -6.30 27.91
C HIS A 153 19.27 -6.45 27.52
N PRO A 154 20.04 -5.37 27.37
CA PRO A 154 21.49 -5.45 27.19
C PRO A 154 22.14 -6.25 28.31
N GLY A 155 22.86 -7.35 27.96
CA GLY A 155 23.51 -8.25 28.91
C GLY A 155 22.65 -9.41 29.42
N SER A 156 21.38 -9.52 29.02
CA SER A 156 20.53 -10.68 29.29
C SER A 156 20.76 -11.77 28.24
N THR A 157 20.73 -13.01 28.64
CA THR A 157 20.65 -14.17 27.74
C THR A 157 19.21 -14.58 27.43
N MET A 158 18.23 -13.98 28.14
CA MET A 158 16.81 -14.30 28.03
C MET A 158 16.21 -13.62 26.80
N THR A 159 15.58 -14.40 25.93
CA THR A 159 14.88 -13.89 24.73
C THR A 159 13.36 -13.97 24.93
N PRO A 160 12.57 -13.12 24.21
CA PRO A 160 11.11 -13.22 24.21
C PRO A 160 10.61 -14.62 23.85
N ALA A 161 11.29 -15.34 22.94
CA ALA A 161 10.94 -16.70 22.56
C ALA A 161 10.89 -17.65 23.75
N GLN A 162 11.75 -17.46 24.76
CA GLN A 162 11.80 -18.31 25.96
C GLN A 162 10.68 -18.01 26.98
N THR A 163 10.03 -16.85 26.84
CA THR A 163 8.91 -16.43 27.71
C THR A 163 7.54 -16.73 27.11
N LEU A 164 7.49 -17.07 25.81
CA LEU A 164 6.25 -17.46 25.14
C LEU A 164 5.90 -18.89 25.53
N THR A 165 4.77 -19.06 26.19
CA THR A 165 4.20 -20.40 26.53
C THR A 165 3.08 -20.69 25.54
N ASP A 166 2.97 -21.95 25.14
CA ASP A 166 1.79 -22.46 24.43
C ASP A 166 0.57 -22.29 25.34
N GLY A 167 -0.41 -21.48 24.89
CA GLY A 167 -1.65 -21.22 25.60
C GLY A 167 -2.67 -22.32 25.42
#